data_27d921cac932812b51458bf3eb6fef88
#
_entry.id   27d921cac932812b51458bf3eb6fef88
#
_cell.length_a   1.000
_cell.length_b   1.000
_cell.length_c   1.000
_cell.angle_alpha   90.00
_cell.angle_beta   90.00
_cell.angle_gamma   90.00
#
_symmetry.space_group_name_H-M   'P 1'
#
loop_
_entity.id
_entity.type
_entity.pdbx_description
1 polymer ?
#
loop_
_entity_poly.entity_id
_entity_poly.type
_entity_poly.pdbx_seq_one_letter_code
_entity_poly.pdbx_strand_id
1 'polypeptide(L)'
;MNENKTIVQIPSTAAGMVLHTYLVQAGIVLSAPCGGRGTCGKCRVQVRAGSFYSRDMAADSGEKCSIKPDADGYILACQAICPPDGAEIAVPRFSGDGLTAVHMENTGSMKTRAAGSLYVEPSDAMRSEIGPVDTHRPDGIALDIGTTTIAAALVHGATGQIRATASCLNPQQAYGADVISRIAAANDGKLPAMQSCVLGAVRDLLEKLSVDAETARSLPLVVSGNATMLHLFCGVSPILPGSVRPSN
;
A
#
# COMPACT_ATOMS: atom_id res chain seq x y z
N MET A 1 -21.65 -7.85 19.74
CA MET A 1 -20.94 -6.87 18.91
C MET A 1 -20.55 -7.55 17.62
N ASN A 2 -21.22 -7.22 16.51
CA ASN A 2 -20.93 -7.84 15.21
C ASN A 2 -19.68 -7.13 14.64
N GLU A 3 -18.51 -7.66 14.96
CA GLU A 3 -17.28 -7.22 14.30
C GLU A 3 -17.37 -7.63 12.83
N ASN A 4 -17.28 -6.65 11.96
CA ASN A 4 -17.35 -6.81 10.52
C ASN A 4 -16.08 -7.55 10.05
N LYS A 5 -16.13 -8.89 9.98
CA LYS A 5 -15.00 -9.76 9.59
C LYS A 5 -15.20 -10.27 8.18
N THR A 6 -14.14 -10.32 7.40
CA THR A 6 -14.17 -10.98 6.08
C THR A 6 -13.71 -12.42 6.23
N ILE A 7 -14.50 -13.37 5.77
CA ILE A 7 -14.12 -14.78 5.73
C ILE A 7 -13.25 -15.02 4.49
N VAL A 8 -12.11 -15.65 4.70
CA VAL A 8 -11.14 -15.96 3.66
C VAL A 8 -10.84 -17.44 3.65
N GLN A 9 -11.01 -18.07 2.50
CA GLN A 9 -10.62 -19.44 2.25
C GLN A 9 -9.16 -19.49 1.82
N ILE A 10 -8.37 -20.28 2.50
CA ILE A 10 -6.98 -20.55 2.14
C ILE A 10 -6.94 -21.83 1.32
N PRO A 11 -6.62 -21.77 0.03
CA PRO A 11 -6.59 -22.97 -0.81
C PRO A 11 -5.34 -23.81 -0.53
N SER A 12 -5.42 -25.10 -0.86
CA SER A 12 -4.26 -26.02 -0.78
C SER A 12 -3.07 -25.58 -1.63
N THR A 13 -3.31 -24.80 -2.70
CA THR A 13 -2.25 -24.22 -3.55
C THR A 13 -1.38 -23.20 -2.83
N ALA A 14 -1.83 -22.67 -1.69
CA ALA A 14 -1.07 -21.77 -0.84
C ALA A 14 -0.19 -22.52 0.19
N ALA A 15 -0.19 -23.84 0.18
CA ALA A 15 0.55 -24.65 1.14
C ALA A 15 2.04 -24.27 1.22
N GLY A 16 2.55 -24.12 2.43
CA GLY A 16 3.94 -23.72 2.67
C GLY A 16 4.22 -22.22 2.58
N MET A 17 3.27 -21.42 2.12
CA MET A 17 3.42 -19.96 2.14
C MET A 17 3.18 -19.39 3.54
N VAL A 18 3.88 -18.30 3.88
CA VAL A 18 3.53 -17.50 5.05
C VAL A 18 2.13 -16.90 4.84
N LEU A 19 1.21 -17.10 5.78
CA LEU A 19 -0.18 -16.68 5.66
C LEU A 19 -0.31 -15.18 5.36
N HIS A 20 0.48 -14.34 6.02
CA HIS A 20 0.49 -12.90 5.74
C HIS A 20 0.86 -12.59 4.28
N THR A 21 1.86 -13.27 3.73
CA THR A 21 2.28 -13.10 2.32
C THR A 21 1.16 -13.51 1.37
N TYR A 22 0.52 -14.65 1.64
CA TYR A 22 -0.64 -15.09 0.85
C TYR A 22 -1.77 -14.06 0.86
N LEU A 23 -2.14 -13.54 2.05
CA LEU A 23 -3.22 -12.55 2.18
C LEU A 23 -2.93 -11.28 1.39
N VAL A 24 -1.70 -10.78 1.44
CA VAL A 24 -1.28 -9.61 0.66
C VAL A 24 -1.40 -9.86 -0.84
N GLN A 25 -0.98 -11.03 -1.32
CA GLN A 25 -1.11 -11.42 -2.73
C GLN A 25 -2.58 -11.57 -3.15
N ALA A 26 -3.45 -11.99 -2.23
CA ALA A 26 -4.90 -12.06 -2.43
C ALA A 26 -5.61 -10.69 -2.30
N GLY A 27 -4.86 -9.58 -2.19
CA GLY A 27 -5.42 -8.22 -2.05
C GLY A 27 -5.94 -7.90 -0.65
N ILE A 28 -5.67 -8.74 0.36
CA ILE A 28 -6.13 -8.54 1.73
C ILE A 28 -5.01 -7.90 2.55
N VAL A 29 -5.15 -6.62 2.85
CA VAL A 29 -4.14 -5.86 3.60
C VAL A 29 -4.33 -6.05 5.09
N LEU A 30 -3.31 -6.64 5.75
CA LEU A 30 -3.18 -6.70 7.20
C LEU A 30 -2.07 -5.76 7.66
N SER A 31 -2.34 -5.00 8.73
CA SER A 31 -1.31 -4.17 9.35
C SER A 31 -0.22 -5.04 9.96
N ALA A 32 1.03 -4.88 9.51
CA ALA A 32 2.19 -5.60 10.02
C ALA A 32 3.36 -4.63 10.28
N PRO A 33 3.21 -3.66 11.22
CA PRO A 33 4.19 -2.59 11.44
C PRO A 33 5.58 -3.10 11.83
N CYS A 34 5.70 -4.32 12.35
CA CYS A 34 7.00 -4.93 12.64
C CYS A 34 7.67 -5.58 11.41
N GLY A 35 7.12 -5.45 10.21
CA GLY A 35 7.67 -6.11 9.01
C GLY A 35 7.61 -7.63 9.05
N GLY A 36 6.67 -8.21 9.79
CA GLY A 36 6.47 -9.67 9.86
C GLY A 36 7.30 -10.37 10.96
N ARG A 37 7.91 -9.62 11.88
CA ARG A 37 8.73 -10.18 12.98
C ARG A 37 7.93 -10.77 14.15
N GLY A 38 6.60 -10.69 14.14
CA GLY A 38 5.74 -11.24 15.19
C GLY A 38 5.64 -10.37 16.46
N THR A 39 6.37 -9.26 16.55
CA THR A 39 6.53 -8.48 17.79
C THR A 39 5.40 -7.47 18.05
N CYS A 40 4.66 -7.03 17.03
CA CYS A 40 3.65 -5.97 17.19
C CYS A 40 2.24 -6.50 17.49
N GLY A 41 1.95 -7.77 17.22
CA GLY A 41 0.63 -8.37 17.43
C GLY A 41 -0.50 -7.84 16.54
N LYS A 42 -0.22 -7.05 15.48
CA LYS A 42 -1.25 -6.36 14.69
C LYS A 42 -1.83 -7.20 13.54
N CYS A 43 -1.12 -8.22 13.05
CA CYS A 43 -1.57 -9.09 11.97
C CYS A 43 -2.39 -10.29 12.47
N ARG A 44 -3.28 -10.07 13.46
CA ARG A 44 -4.13 -11.12 14.03
C ARG A 44 -5.24 -11.51 13.07
N VAL A 45 -5.41 -12.80 12.85
CA VAL A 45 -6.54 -13.39 12.12
C VAL A 45 -7.16 -14.49 12.98
N GLN A 46 -8.46 -14.66 12.91
CA GLN A 46 -9.16 -15.69 13.66
C GLN A 46 -9.27 -16.97 12.83
N VAL A 47 -8.79 -18.09 13.36
CA VAL A 47 -8.92 -19.40 12.72
C VAL A 47 -10.37 -19.89 12.88
N ARG A 48 -10.99 -20.28 11.77
CA ARG A 48 -12.34 -20.87 11.71
C ARG A 48 -12.28 -22.36 11.46
N ALA A 49 -11.38 -22.78 10.54
CA ALA A 49 -11.13 -24.18 10.24
C ALA A 49 -9.69 -24.38 9.77
N GLY A 50 -9.18 -25.58 9.97
CA GLY A 50 -7.82 -25.97 9.60
C GLY A 50 -6.79 -25.71 10.71
N SER A 51 -5.56 -26.15 10.47
CA SER A 51 -4.44 -26.01 11.40
C SER A 51 -3.26 -25.34 10.72
N PHE A 52 -2.68 -24.33 11.33
CA PHE A 52 -1.51 -23.61 10.81
C PHE A 52 -0.23 -24.08 11.49
N TYR A 53 0.91 -23.95 10.80
CA TYR A 53 2.23 -24.34 11.30
C TYR A 53 3.06 -23.10 11.63
N SER A 54 3.96 -23.23 12.62
CA SER A 54 4.86 -22.15 13.00
C SER A 54 5.95 -21.92 11.96
N ARG A 55 6.21 -20.66 11.66
CA ARG A 55 7.28 -20.23 10.77
C ARG A 55 8.67 -20.54 11.36
N ASP A 56 8.85 -20.35 12.66
CA ASP A 56 10.16 -20.42 13.30
C ASP A 56 10.70 -21.84 13.43
N MET A 57 9.84 -22.86 13.36
CA MET A 57 10.23 -24.27 13.51
C MET A 57 10.45 -25.01 12.18
N ALA A 58 10.13 -24.38 11.04
CA ALA A 58 10.28 -25.01 9.72
C ALA A 58 11.74 -25.08 9.23
N ALA A 59 12.66 -24.38 9.90
CA ALA A 59 14.05 -24.23 9.43
C ALA A 59 15.00 -25.32 9.93
N ASP A 60 14.80 -25.92 11.11
CA ASP A 60 15.85 -26.72 11.76
C ASP A 60 15.52 -28.20 12.03
N SER A 61 14.27 -28.62 12.12
CA SER A 61 13.95 -29.98 12.59
C SER A 61 13.08 -30.86 11.68
N GLY A 62 12.60 -30.35 10.56
CA GLY A 62 11.72 -31.10 9.66
C GLY A 62 10.32 -31.41 10.25
N GLU A 63 10.09 -31.18 11.52
CA GLU A 63 8.80 -31.35 12.17
C GLU A 63 7.98 -30.07 12.14
N LYS A 64 6.80 -30.16 11.51
CA LYS A 64 5.84 -29.05 11.43
C LYS A 64 5.14 -28.87 12.79
N CYS A 65 5.59 -27.90 13.59
CA CYS A 65 4.90 -27.57 14.84
C CYS A 65 3.60 -26.79 14.54
N SER A 66 2.46 -27.33 14.96
CA SER A 66 1.17 -26.68 14.84
C SER A 66 1.06 -25.47 15.77
N ILE A 67 0.60 -24.33 15.24
CA ILE A 67 0.29 -23.14 16.04
C ILE A 67 -1.04 -23.38 16.77
N LYS A 68 -1.03 -23.21 18.10
CA LYS A 68 -2.27 -23.16 18.89
C LYS A 68 -2.80 -21.72 18.86
N PRO A 69 -4.05 -21.52 18.38
CA PRO A 69 -4.70 -20.22 18.53
C PRO A 69 -4.80 -19.80 20.00
N ASP A 70 -4.84 -18.50 20.26
CA ASP A 70 -5.11 -17.96 21.59
C ASP A 70 -6.55 -18.30 22.07
N ALA A 71 -6.92 -17.85 23.28
CA ALA A 71 -8.23 -18.16 23.90
C ALA A 71 -9.41 -17.68 23.07
N ASP A 72 -9.22 -16.67 22.21
CA ASP A 72 -10.23 -16.10 21.32
C ASP A 72 -10.13 -16.68 19.88
N GLY A 73 -9.29 -17.65 19.64
CA GLY A 73 -9.10 -18.33 18.38
C GLY A 73 -8.20 -17.57 17.37
N TYR A 74 -7.37 -16.61 17.80
CA TYR A 74 -6.51 -15.83 16.92
C TYR A 74 -5.10 -16.39 16.83
N ILE A 75 -4.48 -16.19 15.66
CA ILE A 75 -3.07 -16.41 15.36
C ILE A 75 -2.47 -15.15 14.73
N LEU A 76 -1.12 -15.06 14.71
CA LEU A 76 -0.42 -14.01 13.97
C LEU A 76 -0.12 -14.50 12.54
N ALA A 77 -0.72 -13.87 11.54
CA ALA A 77 -0.57 -14.26 10.15
C ALA A 77 0.89 -14.24 9.65
N CYS A 78 1.74 -13.36 10.19
CA CYS A 78 3.16 -13.29 9.83
C CYS A 78 4.01 -14.44 10.40
N GLN A 79 3.50 -15.16 11.41
CA GLN A 79 4.17 -16.30 12.03
C GLN A 79 3.57 -17.64 11.60
N ALA A 80 2.51 -17.62 10.80
CA ALA A 80 1.77 -18.80 10.39
C ALA A 80 2.10 -19.22 8.96
N ILE A 81 2.28 -20.52 8.75
CA ILE A 81 2.43 -21.18 7.43
C ILE A 81 1.10 -21.80 7.04
N CYS A 82 0.68 -21.60 5.80
CA CYS A 82 -0.55 -22.17 5.24
C CYS A 82 -0.47 -23.69 5.17
N PRO A 83 -1.54 -24.42 5.61
CA PRO A 83 -1.56 -25.86 5.62
C PRO A 83 -1.82 -26.44 4.22
N PRO A 84 -1.42 -27.72 3.99
CA PRO A 84 -1.62 -28.39 2.70
C PRO A 84 -3.09 -28.69 2.39
N ASP A 85 -3.89 -28.88 3.44
CA ASP A 85 -5.31 -29.23 3.31
C ASP A 85 -6.24 -28.01 3.16
N GLY A 86 -5.64 -26.81 3.11
CA GLY A 86 -6.37 -25.56 3.14
C GLY A 86 -6.90 -25.21 4.55
N ALA A 87 -7.44 -24.00 4.68
CA ALA A 87 -7.97 -23.50 5.94
C ALA A 87 -9.01 -22.38 5.70
N GLU A 88 -9.77 -22.07 6.75
CA GLU A 88 -10.66 -20.90 6.76
C GLU A 88 -10.27 -19.96 7.92
N ILE A 89 -10.20 -18.70 7.62
CA ILE A 89 -9.92 -17.65 8.61
C ILE A 89 -10.92 -16.50 8.51
N ALA A 90 -11.11 -15.78 9.60
CA ALA A 90 -11.81 -14.52 9.62
C ALA A 90 -10.79 -13.39 9.84
N VAL A 91 -10.72 -12.47 8.87
CA VAL A 91 -9.85 -11.30 8.91
C VAL A 91 -10.66 -10.11 9.41
N PRO A 92 -10.24 -9.41 10.47
CA PRO A 92 -10.87 -8.17 10.90
C PRO A 92 -10.85 -7.17 9.73
N ARG A 93 -12.01 -6.62 9.36
CA ARG A 93 -12.03 -5.49 8.44
C ARG A 93 -11.44 -4.28 9.15
N PHE A 94 -10.29 -3.87 8.73
CA PHE A 94 -9.88 -2.49 8.96
C PHE A 94 -10.80 -1.64 8.07
N SER A 95 -11.79 -1.00 8.68
CA SER A 95 -12.60 0.01 8.00
C SER A 95 -11.68 1.18 7.63
N GLY A 96 -11.02 1.06 6.47
CA GLY A 96 -10.31 2.17 5.82
C GLY A 96 -11.26 3.26 5.35
N ASP A 97 -12.55 3.08 5.53
CA ASP A 97 -13.61 4.03 5.18
C ASP A 97 -13.63 5.29 6.08
N GLY A 98 -12.77 5.36 7.10
CA GLY A 98 -12.64 6.51 7.99
C GLY A 98 -11.44 7.43 7.75
N LEU A 99 -10.52 7.06 6.85
CA LEU A 99 -9.50 7.99 6.37
C LEU A 99 -10.05 8.72 5.16
N THR A 100 -10.96 9.67 5.40
CA THR A 100 -11.25 10.72 4.45
C THR A 100 -9.91 11.40 4.16
N ALA A 101 -9.36 11.18 2.96
CA ALA A 101 -8.44 12.16 2.39
C ALA A 101 -9.13 13.50 2.60
N VAL A 102 -8.42 14.45 3.20
CA VAL A 102 -8.96 15.77 3.47
C VAL A 102 -9.65 16.21 2.19
N HIS A 103 -10.98 16.33 2.24
CA HIS A 103 -11.76 16.88 1.15
C HIS A 103 -11.23 18.30 1.00
N MET A 104 -10.34 18.51 0.04
CA MET A 104 -10.06 19.86 -0.42
C MET A 104 -11.35 20.31 -1.10
N GLU A 105 -12.24 20.90 -0.31
CA GLU A 105 -13.37 21.62 -0.89
C GLU A 105 -12.79 22.57 -1.92
N ASN A 106 -13.24 22.42 -3.15
CA ASN A 106 -12.88 23.26 -4.26
C ASN A 106 -13.54 24.63 -4.07
N THR A 107 -13.11 25.35 -3.03
CA THR A 107 -13.45 26.73 -2.82
C THR A 107 -12.72 27.52 -3.88
N GLY A 108 -13.49 27.89 -4.92
CA GLY A 108 -13.03 28.62 -6.09
C GLY A 108 -12.04 29.72 -5.75
N SER A 109 -10.99 29.81 -6.58
CA SER A 109 -9.86 30.71 -6.47
C SER A 109 -8.84 30.34 -5.41
N MET A 110 -7.80 29.61 -5.83
CA MET A 110 -6.60 29.37 -5.03
C MET A 110 -5.86 30.67 -4.72
N LYS A 111 -6.38 31.42 -3.75
CA LYS A 111 -5.62 32.40 -2.95
C LYS A 111 -5.36 31.82 -1.57
N THR A 112 -4.91 30.59 -1.47
CA THR A 112 -4.42 30.06 -0.20
C THR A 112 -2.94 30.39 -0.04
N ARG A 113 -2.66 31.52 0.59
CA ARG A 113 -1.41 31.71 1.33
C ARG A 113 -1.44 30.78 2.53
N ALA A 114 -1.11 29.51 2.35
CA ALA A 114 -0.74 28.66 3.46
C ALA A 114 0.63 29.13 3.96
N ALA A 115 0.66 29.64 5.17
CA ALA A 115 1.91 29.98 5.85
C ALA A 115 2.75 28.68 5.95
N GLY A 116 3.90 28.64 5.26
CA GLY A 116 4.86 27.53 5.29
C GLY A 116 5.00 26.71 4.01
N SER A 117 4.18 26.92 3.01
CA SER A 117 4.42 26.33 1.68
C SER A 117 5.49 27.14 0.94
N LEU A 118 6.55 26.46 0.53
CA LEU A 118 7.54 27.01 -0.40
C LEU A 118 6.95 27.01 -1.82
N TYR A 119 5.85 27.71 -2.00
CA TYR A 119 5.34 27.99 -3.34
C TYR A 119 6.20 29.11 -3.92
N VAL A 120 7.16 28.74 -4.72
CA VAL A 120 7.87 29.69 -5.57
C VAL A 120 6.93 30.02 -6.73
N GLU A 121 6.37 31.22 -6.74
CA GLU A 121 5.68 31.69 -7.94
C GLU A 121 6.65 31.59 -9.12
N PRO A 122 6.24 30.96 -10.24
CA PRO A 122 7.09 30.91 -11.41
C PRO A 122 7.47 32.34 -11.81
N SER A 123 8.78 32.60 -11.97
CA SER A 123 9.22 33.86 -12.50
C SER A 123 8.62 34.11 -13.87
N ASP A 124 8.53 35.34 -14.31
CA ASP A 124 8.02 35.69 -15.65
C ASP A 124 8.79 34.95 -16.76
N ALA A 125 10.07 34.65 -16.55
CA ALA A 125 10.85 33.79 -17.41
C ALA A 125 10.33 32.35 -17.48
N MET A 126 10.01 31.74 -16.34
CA MET A 126 9.39 30.40 -16.30
C MET A 126 7.99 30.40 -16.92
N ARG A 127 7.22 31.46 -16.74
CA ARG A 127 5.89 31.60 -17.39
C ARG A 127 5.99 31.72 -18.90
N SER A 128 7.05 32.38 -19.40
CA SER A 128 7.29 32.47 -20.85
C SER A 128 7.73 31.14 -21.47
N GLU A 129 8.41 30.29 -20.72
CA GLU A 129 8.79 28.94 -21.18
C GLU A 129 7.61 27.95 -21.16
N ILE A 130 6.65 28.14 -20.24
CA ILE A 130 5.46 27.28 -20.16
C ILE A 130 4.46 27.60 -21.29
N GLY A 131 4.60 28.78 -21.93
CA GLY A 131 3.71 29.24 -22.99
C GLY A 131 2.28 29.60 -22.51
N PRO A 132 1.39 30.05 -23.40
CA PRO A 132 0.01 30.36 -23.06
C PRO A 132 -0.68 29.09 -22.54
N VAL A 133 -1.52 29.24 -21.52
CA VAL A 133 -2.34 28.12 -20.97
C VAL A 133 -3.17 27.54 -22.11
N ASP A 134 -2.81 26.34 -22.54
CA ASP A 134 -3.57 25.62 -23.56
C ASP A 134 -4.91 25.21 -22.95
N THR A 135 -5.99 25.83 -23.42
CA THR A 135 -7.35 25.52 -23.01
C THR A 135 -7.83 24.13 -23.47
N HIS A 136 -7.04 23.47 -24.32
CA HIS A 136 -7.30 22.11 -24.80
C HIS A 136 -6.47 21.04 -24.07
N ARG A 137 -5.78 21.39 -22.97
CA ARG A 137 -5.04 20.38 -22.18
C ARG A 137 -5.96 19.24 -21.77
N PRO A 138 -5.56 17.98 -22.01
CA PRO A 138 -6.32 16.84 -21.54
C PRO A 138 -6.41 16.86 -20.01
N ASP A 139 -7.43 16.21 -19.50
CA ASP A 139 -7.47 15.91 -18.06
C ASP A 139 -6.19 15.20 -17.61
N GLY A 140 -5.86 15.25 -16.35
CA GLY A 140 -4.69 14.63 -15.79
C GLY A 140 -4.97 13.93 -14.47
N ILE A 141 -4.07 13.06 -14.07
CA ILE A 141 -4.13 12.35 -12.80
C ILE A 141 -3.03 12.91 -11.89
N ALA A 142 -3.43 13.32 -10.68
CA ALA A 142 -2.49 13.63 -9.60
C ALA A 142 -2.53 12.47 -8.59
N LEU A 143 -1.37 11.91 -8.25
CA LEU A 143 -1.21 10.79 -7.32
C LEU A 143 -0.27 11.20 -6.20
N ASP A 144 -0.70 11.04 -4.96
CA ASP A 144 0.13 11.22 -3.77
C ASP A 144 0.35 9.87 -3.07
N ILE A 145 1.61 9.42 -3.01
CA ILE A 145 1.99 8.14 -2.40
C ILE A 145 2.57 8.40 -1.01
N GLY A 146 1.68 8.52 -0.04
CA GLY A 146 2.08 8.63 1.36
C GLY A 146 2.51 7.30 1.97
N THR A 147 3.18 7.36 3.11
CA THR A 147 3.56 6.16 3.88
C THR A 147 2.33 5.39 4.38
N THR A 148 1.27 6.10 4.77
CA THR A 148 0.04 5.52 5.32
C THR A 148 -1.06 5.41 4.28
N THR A 149 -1.23 6.44 3.45
CA THR A 149 -2.37 6.59 2.53
C THR A 149 -1.86 6.88 1.13
N ILE A 150 -2.55 6.35 0.13
CA ILE A 150 -2.39 6.74 -1.27
C ILE A 150 -3.65 7.51 -1.66
N ALA A 151 -3.48 8.67 -2.27
CA ALA A 151 -4.58 9.50 -2.75
C ALA A 151 -4.41 9.78 -4.25
N ALA A 152 -5.51 9.78 -4.98
CA ALA A 152 -5.56 10.10 -6.39
C ALA A 152 -6.64 11.14 -6.68
N ALA A 153 -6.38 12.04 -7.61
CA ALA A 153 -7.34 13.03 -8.09
C ALA A 153 -7.35 13.06 -9.61
N LEU A 154 -8.54 13.10 -10.19
CA LEU A 154 -8.74 13.44 -11.60
C LEU A 154 -8.89 14.96 -11.71
N VAL A 155 -8.03 15.58 -12.49
CA VAL A 155 -7.92 17.05 -12.60
C VAL A 155 -8.28 17.47 -14.03
N HIS A 156 -9.13 18.47 -14.16
CA HIS A 156 -9.45 19.07 -15.46
C HIS A 156 -8.25 19.87 -15.99
N GLY A 157 -7.75 19.48 -17.15
CA GLY A 157 -6.50 20.01 -17.69
C GLY A 157 -6.49 21.52 -17.94
N ALA A 158 -7.58 22.09 -18.43
CA ALA A 158 -7.65 23.51 -18.76
C ALA A 158 -7.87 24.41 -17.54
N THR A 159 -8.62 23.95 -16.52
CA THR A 159 -9.00 24.80 -15.38
C THR A 159 -8.25 24.46 -14.09
N GLY A 160 -7.61 23.29 -14.01
CA GLY A 160 -7.01 22.77 -12.79
C GLY A 160 -8.02 22.34 -11.72
N GLN A 161 -9.31 22.28 -12.05
CA GLN A 161 -10.34 21.86 -11.10
C GLN A 161 -10.28 20.36 -10.86
N ILE A 162 -10.41 19.96 -9.60
CA ILE A 162 -10.53 18.55 -9.21
C ILE A 162 -11.95 18.08 -9.56
N ARG A 163 -12.05 17.05 -10.41
CA ARG A 163 -13.31 16.44 -10.82
C ARG A 163 -13.74 15.30 -9.91
N ALA A 164 -12.77 14.50 -9.45
CA ALA A 164 -13.01 13.39 -8.57
C ALA A 164 -11.76 13.10 -7.74
N THR A 165 -11.95 12.53 -6.57
CA THR A 165 -10.86 12.05 -5.69
C THR A 165 -11.17 10.66 -5.18
N ALA A 166 -10.11 9.87 -4.98
CA ALA A 166 -10.19 8.57 -4.33
C ALA A 166 -8.95 8.37 -3.46
N SER A 167 -9.10 7.61 -2.38
CA SER A 167 -7.97 7.26 -1.52
C SER A 167 -8.09 5.85 -0.98
N CYS A 168 -6.95 5.28 -0.56
CA CYS A 168 -6.89 4.00 0.14
C CYS A 168 -5.71 3.98 1.10
N LEU A 169 -5.71 3.01 2.01
CA LEU A 169 -4.50 2.70 2.80
C LEU A 169 -3.39 2.22 1.87
N ASN A 170 -2.16 2.65 2.14
CA ASN A 170 -1.01 2.16 1.40
C ASN A 170 -0.75 0.68 1.76
N PRO A 171 -0.93 -0.28 0.82
CA PRO A 171 -0.79 -1.71 1.10
C PRO A 171 0.64 -2.11 1.47
N GLN A 172 1.64 -1.25 1.20
CA GLN A 172 3.02 -1.49 1.63
C GLN A 172 3.17 -1.47 3.17
N GLN A 173 2.13 -1.05 3.92
CA GLN A 173 2.10 -1.22 5.39
C GLN A 173 2.26 -2.68 5.83
N ALA A 174 1.89 -3.63 4.98
CA ALA A 174 2.12 -5.06 5.21
C ALA A 174 3.61 -5.42 5.33
N TYR A 175 4.49 -4.61 4.75
CA TYR A 175 5.94 -4.82 4.77
C TYR A 175 6.65 -3.93 5.80
N GLY A 176 5.98 -2.94 6.36
CA GLY A 176 6.50 -2.04 7.38
C GLY A 176 5.61 -0.82 7.59
N ALA A 177 5.47 -0.38 8.84
CA ALA A 177 4.64 0.79 9.17
C ALA A 177 5.29 2.12 8.77
N ASP A 178 6.61 2.16 8.73
CA ASP A 178 7.41 3.34 8.48
C ASP A 178 8.40 3.14 7.32
N VAL A 179 9.07 4.22 6.96
CA VAL A 179 10.03 4.26 5.86
C VAL A 179 11.20 3.30 6.09
N ILE A 180 11.73 3.24 7.31
CA ILE A 180 12.93 2.43 7.63
C ILE A 180 12.63 0.94 7.52
N SER A 181 11.50 0.49 8.08
CA SER A 181 11.08 -0.91 7.98
C SER A 181 10.80 -1.34 6.54
N ARG A 182 10.30 -0.44 5.69
CA ARG A 182 10.09 -0.71 4.25
C ARG A 182 11.40 -0.79 3.47
N ILE A 183 12.38 0.07 3.78
CA ILE A 183 13.73 -0.02 3.22
C ILE A 183 14.34 -1.39 3.58
N ALA A 184 14.25 -1.81 4.85
CA ALA A 184 14.74 -3.12 5.27
C ALA A 184 14.05 -4.26 4.50
N ALA A 185 12.72 -4.23 4.37
CA ALA A 185 11.98 -5.24 3.62
C ALA A 185 12.36 -5.27 2.12
N ALA A 186 12.57 -4.11 1.50
CA ALA A 186 13.03 -4.03 0.11
C ALA A 186 14.41 -4.67 -0.08
N ASN A 187 15.33 -4.47 0.90
CA ASN A 187 16.66 -5.07 0.92
C ASN A 187 16.62 -6.59 1.12
N ASP A 188 15.62 -7.10 1.83
CA ASP A 188 15.35 -8.52 2.00
C ASP A 188 14.66 -9.15 0.78
N GLY A 189 14.75 -8.51 -0.39
CA GLY A 189 14.25 -9.05 -1.65
C GLY A 189 12.74 -8.89 -1.88
N LYS A 190 12.03 -8.12 -1.03
CA LYS A 190 10.57 -7.94 -1.14
C LYS A 190 10.15 -6.79 -2.05
N LEU A 191 11.11 -6.10 -2.66
CA LEU A 191 10.86 -4.94 -3.53
C LEU A 191 9.85 -5.22 -4.66
N PRO A 192 9.94 -6.34 -5.42
CA PRO A 192 8.97 -6.62 -6.48
C PRO A 192 7.54 -6.77 -5.96
N ALA A 193 7.36 -7.45 -4.81
CA ALA A 193 6.05 -7.62 -4.20
C ALA A 193 5.49 -6.30 -3.65
N MET A 194 6.35 -5.46 -3.09
CA MET A 194 5.99 -4.11 -2.62
C MET A 194 5.57 -3.20 -3.77
N GLN A 195 6.26 -3.27 -4.91
CA GLN A 195 5.87 -2.55 -6.12
C GLN A 195 4.52 -3.06 -6.65
N SER A 196 4.36 -4.37 -6.77
CA SER A 196 3.12 -4.97 -7.27
C SER A 196 1.90 -4.54 -6.46
N CYS A 197 1.99 -4.54 -5.13
CA CYS A 197 0.86 -4.17 -4.29
C CYS A 197 0.49 -2.67 -4.39
N VAL A 198 1.47 -1.77 -4.52
CA VAL A 198 1.17 -0.34 -4.69
C VAL A 198 0.60 -0.04 -6.08
N LEU A 199 1.09 -0.70 -7.13
CA LEU A 199 0.53 -0.58 -8.48
C LEU A 199 -0.90 -1.13 -8.55
N GLY A 200 -1.20 -2.23 -7.83
CA GLY A 200 -2.56 -2.74 -7.66
C GLY A 200 -3.48 -1.70 -7.03
N ALA A 201 -3.06 -1.11 -5.91
CA ALA A 201 -3.84 -0.08 -5.23
C ALA A 201 -4.08 1.16 -6.12
N VAL A 202 -3.09 1.58 -6.90
CA VAL A 202 -3.26 2.69 -7.87
C VAL A 202 -4.30 2.33 -8.93
N ARG A 203 -4.27 1.12 -9.47
CA ARG A 203 -5.29 0.66 -10.42
C ARG A 203 -6.69 0.74 -9.83
N ASP A 204 -6.88 0.21 -8.62
CA ASP A 204 -8.17 0.25 -7.93
C ASP A 204 -8.65 1.70 -7.68
N LEU A 205 -7.72 2.63 -7.43
CA LEU A 205 -8.05 4.06 -7.29
C LEU A 205 -8.50 4.67 -8.63
N LEU A 206 -7.83 4.34 -9.74
CA LEU A 206 -8.23 4.81 -11.08
C LEU A 206 -9.62 4.29 -11.46
N GLU A 207 -9.94 3.05 -11.15
CA GLU A 207 -11.29 2.49 -11.35
C GLU A 207 -12.33 3.27 -10.54
N LYS A 208 -12.04 3.62 -9.28
CA LYS A 208 -12.92 4.46 -8.45
C LYS A 208 -13.11 5.88 -9.01
N LEU A 209 -12.12 6.40 -9.72
CA LEU A 209 -12.20 7.68 -10.44
C LEU A 209 -12.93 7.56 -11.79
N SER A 210 -13.45 6.37 -12.14
CA SER A 210 -14.04 6.06 -13.45
C SER A 210 -13.06 6.26 -14.62
N VAL A 211 -11.77 6.05 -14.37
CA VAL A 211 -10.70 6.10 -15.37
C VAL A 211 -10.34 4.66 -15.74
N ASP A 212 -10.72 4.23 -16.91
CA ASP A 212 -10.36 2.90 -17.43
C ASP A 212 -8.88 2.83 -17.84
N ALA A 213 -8.38 1.62 -18.08
CA ALA A 213 -6.98 1.38 -18.39
C ALA A 213 -6.52 2.00 -19.74
N GLU A 214 -7.42 2.18 -20.70
CA GLU A 214 -7.11 2.80 -21.99
C GLU A 214 -6.97 4.32 -21.82
N THR A 215 -7.95 4.93 -21.17
CA THR A 215 -7.95 6.35 -20.83
C THR A 215 -6.73 6.70 -19.96
N ALA A 216 -6.41 5.88 -18.94
CA ALA A 216 -5.29 6.11 -18.06
C ALA A 216 -3.93 6.18 -18.79
N ARG A 217 -3.77 5.44 -19.90
CA ARG A 217 -2.52 5.47 -20.70
C ARG A 217 -2.32 6.77 -21.46
N SER A 218 -3.38 7.48 -21.74
CA SER A 218 -3.36 8.75 -22.50
C SER A 218 -3.31 9.97 -21.60
N LEU A 219 -3.65 9.84 -20.32
CA LEU A 219 -3.68 10.97 -19.39
C LEU A 219 -2.29 11.25 -18.79
N PRO A 220 -1.89 12.52 -18.69
CA PRO A 220 -0.74 12.94 -17.91
C PRO A 220 -0.88 12.46 -16.45
N LEU A 221 0.18 11.86 -15.90
CA LEU A 221 0.26 11.44 -14.51
C LEU A 221 1.35 12.21 -13.77
N VAL A 222 0.96 12.91 -12.73
CA VAL A 222 1.90 13.55 -11.80
C VAL A 222 1.88 12.76 -10.49
N VAL A 223 3.05 12.31 -10.04
CA VAL A 223 3.19 11.52 -8.82
C VAL A 223 4.01 12.31 -7.79
N SER A 224 3.47 12.46 -6.60
CA SER A 224 4.16 12.97 -5.41
C SER A 224 4.34 11.89 -4.36
N GLY A 225 5.29 12.10 -3.46
CA GLY A 225 5.59 11.22 -2.34
C GLY A 225 6.98 11.50 -1.78
N ASN A 226 7.30 10.95 -0.60
CA ASN A 226 8.69 11.00 -0.15
C ASN A 226 9.58 10.11 -1.02
N ALA A 227 10.89 10.38 -1.00
CA ALA A 227 11.87 9.70 -1.85
C ALA A 227 11.75 8.16 -1.79
N THR A 228 11.60 7.59 -0.59
CA THR A 228 11.47 6.13 -0.43
C THR A 228 10.20 5.58 -1.08
N MET A 229 9.07 6.25 -0.89
CA MET A 229 7.80 5.81 -1.50
C MET A 229 7.88 5.87 -3.03
N LEU A 230 8.51 6.90 -3.59
CA LEU A 230 8.74 7.00 -5.04
C LEU A 230 9.68 5.89 -5.54
N HIS A 231 10.76 5.58 -4.82
CA HIS A 231 11.65 4.46 -5.17
C HIS A 231 10.89 3.12 -5.19
N LEU A 232 10.11 2.84 -4.15
CA LEU A 232 9.32 1.62 -4.05
C LEU A 232 8.25 1.53 -5.15
N PHE A 233 7.63 2.65 -5.50
CA PHE A 233 6.68 2.73 -6.60
C PHE A 233 7.34 2.43 -7.95
N CYS A 234 8.51 3.00 -8.20
CA CYS A 234 9.28 2.75 -9.43
C CYS A 234 9.97 1.39 -9.46
N GLY A 235 9.93 0.59 -8.39
CA GLY A 235 10.64 -0.69 -8.30
C GLY A 235 12.16 -0.52 -8.21
N VAL A 236 12.63 0.64 -7.75
CA VAL A 236 14.04 0.97 -7.58
C VAL A 236 14.42 0.80 -6.11
N SER A 237 15.58 0.18 -5.84
CA SER A 237 16.06 0.06 -4.47
C SER A 237 16.27 1.44 -3.84
N PRO A 238 15.74 1.70 -2.64
CA PRO A 238 15.94 2.96 -1.92
C PRO A 238 17.34 3.11 -1.32
N ILE A 239 18.23 2.11 -1.49
CA ILE A 239 19.63 2.20 -1.09
C ILE A 239 20.45 2.70 -2.26
N LEU A 240 21.31 3.70 -1.97
CA LEU A 240 22.30 4.16 -2.94
C LEU A 240 23.30 3.03 -3.26
N PRO A 241 23.67 2.83 -4.55
CA PRO A 241 24.76 1.95 -4.92
C PRO A 241 26.03 2.37 -4.16
N GLY A 242 26.61 1.46 -3.37
CA GLY A 242 27.82 1.73 -2.59
C GLY A 242 27.64 1.85 -1.07
N SER A 243 26.43 1.81 -0.53
CA SER A 243 26.22 1.63 0.90
C SER A 243 26.56 0.19 1.28
N VAL A 244 27.80 -0.01 1.72
CA VAL A 244 28.32 -1.31 2.18
C VAL A 244 27.49 -1.77 3.37
N ARG A 245 26.91 -2.97 3.29
CA ARG A 245 26.41 -3.66 4.47
C ARG A 245 27.59 -3.83 5.42
N PRO A 246 27.48 -3.47 6.70
CA PRO A 246 28.48 -3.95 7.65
C PRO A 246 28.42 -5.48 7.61
N SER A 247 29.53 -6.12 7.24
CA SER A 247 29.72 -7.56 7.38
C SER A 247 29.62 -7.90 8.87
N ASN A 248 28.62 -8.73 9.22
CA ASN A 248 28.64 -9.43 10.50
C ASN A 248 29.78 -10.43 10.49
#